data_c558cce736041341b52f6e0420db7c46
#
_entry.id   c558cce736041341b52f6e0420db7c46
#
_cell.length_a   1.000
_cell.length_b   1.000
_cell.length_c   1.000
_cell.angle_alpha   90.00
_cell.angle_beta   90.00
_cell.angle_gamma   90.00
#
_symmetry.space_group_name_H-M   'P 1'
#
loop_
_entity.id
_entity.type
_entity.pdbx_description
1 polymer ?
#
loop_
_entity_poly.entity_id
_entity_poly.type
_entity_poly.pdbx_seq_one_letter_code
_entity_poly.pdbx_strand_id
1 'polypeptide(L)'
;MNWRYLWVILVLIFLLGFLLTMSEIWGPSRRFLGAILPALVVDYANLDRAVEKKLPLQTNVLLTQAAQLKAEDMAKRSYFSHEGPDGEAPWIWLDRVGYKYVYAGENLALNFYDSGQVNQAWLNSFQHRANIMNKNFTEIGVGSATGQFEGRNSVFIVQFFGSTKTSQ
;
A
#
# COMPACT_ATOMS: atom_id res chain seq x y z
N MET A 1 63.47 -10.31 -1.17
CA MET A 1 62.20 -9.57 -1.04
C MET A 1 62.17 -9.00 0.38
N ASN A 2 62.16 -7.65 0.50
CA ASN A 2 62.29 -6.99 1.81
C ASN A 2 61.04 -7.22 2.67
N TRP A 3 61.16 -7.85 3.82
CA TRP A 3 60.05 -8.25 4.72
C TRP A 3 59.16 -7.07 5.13
N ARG A 4 59.75 -5.85 5.14
CA ARG A 4 59.00 -4.61 5.41
C ARG A 4 57.89 -4.34 4.36
N TYR A 5 58.08 -4.69 3.09
CA TYR A 5 57.08 -4.53 2.04
C TYR A 5 55.97 -5.57 2.09
N LEU A 6 56.30 -6.78 2.64
CA LEU A 6 55.30 -7.84 2.82
C LEU A 6 54.19 -7.41 3.81
N TRP A 7 54.59 -6.78 4.90
CA TRP A 7 53.63 -6.25 5.88
C TRP A 7 52.76 -5.15 5.33
N VAL A 8 53.32 -4.23 4.53
CA VAL A 8 52.58 -3.16 3.88
C VAL A 8 51.53 -3.75 2.91
N ILE A 9 51.90 -4.75 2.13
CA ILE A 9 51.01 -5.42 1.18
C ILE A 9 49.84 -6.11 1.94
N LEU A 10 50.15 -6.83 3.02
CA LEU A 10 49.12 -7.50 3.84
C LEU A 10 48.13 -6.51 4.48
N VAL A 11 48.65 -5.38 4.97
CA VAL A 11 47.77 -4.32 5.54
C VAL A 11 46.89 -3.72 4.45
N LEU A 12 47.41 -3.47 3.26
CA LEU A 12 46.61 -2.94 2.15
C LEU A 12 45.53 -3.93 1.69
N ILE A 13 45.85 -5.23 1.62
CA ILE A 13 44.88 -6.27 1.28
C ILE A 13 43.78 -6.34 2.36
N PHE A 14 44.17 -6.26 3.65
CA PHE A 14 43.22 -6.26 4.76
C PHE A 14 42.31 -5.02 4.73
N LEU A 15 42.87 -3.84 4.51
CA LEU A 15 42.12 -2.59 4.37
C LEU A 15 41.17 -2.61 3.17
N LEU A 16 41.63 -3.14 2.03
CA LEU A 16 40.78 -3.29 0.84
C LEU A 16 39.63 -4.28 1.10
N GLY A 17 39.92 -5.43 1.72
CA GLY A 17 38.91 -6.41 2.13
C GLY A 17 37.90 -5.81 3.11
N PHE A 18 38.38 -5.03 4.10
CA PHE A 18 37.52 -4.33 5.05
C PHE A 18 36.64 -3.27 4.38
N LEU A 19 37.17 -2.50 3.44
CA LEU A 19 36.39 -1.53 2.66
C LEU A 19 35.33 -2.21 1.80
N LEU A 20 35.65 -3.34 1.17
CA LEU A 20 34.68 -4.12 0.38
C LEU A 20 33.56 -4.70 1.26
N THR A 21 33.89 -5.24 2.44
CA THR A 21 32.86 -5.74 3.37
C THR A 21 32.02 -4.61 3.97
N MET A 22 32.62 -3.44 4.22
CA MET A 22 31.87 -2.27 4.70
C MET A 22 30.94 -1.69 3.63
N SER A 23 31.30 -1.77 2.34
CA SER A 23 30.42 -1.33 1.27
C SER A 23 29.14 -2.20 1.15
N GLU A 24 29.21 -3.46 1.55
CA GLU A 24 28.03 -4.36 1.64
C GLU A 24 27.13 -4.03 2.84
N ILE A 25 27.76 -3.59 3.96
CA ILE A 25 27.03 -3.26 5.19
C ILE A 25 26.43 -1.84 5.11
N TRP A 26 27.11 -0.92 4.43
CA TRP A 26 26.70 0.49 4.28
C TRP A 26 26.22 0.83 2.86
N GLY A 27 26.11 -0.16 1.98
CA GLY A 27 25.44 0.00 0.70
C GLY A 27 24.02 0.53 0.94
N PRO A 28 23.39 1.24 -0.03
CA PRO A 28 22.03 1.71 0.12
C PRO A 28 21.21 0.49 0.52
N SER A 29 20.67 0.53 1.75
CA SER A 29 19.82 -0.52 2.28
C SER A 29 18.95 -0.96 1.13
N ARG A 30 19.04 -2.23 0.70
CA ARG A 30 18.03 -2.80 -0.18
C ARG A 30 16.75 -2.48 0.58
N ARG A 31 16.07 -1.38 0.20
CA ARG A 31 14.72 -1.17 0.63
C ARG A 31 14.04 -2.44 0.17
N PHE A 32 13.83 -3.35 1.10
CA PHE A 32 12.83 -4.36 0.91
C PHE A 32 11.64 -3.54 0.45
N LEU A 33 11.36 -3.60 -0.83
CA LEU A 33 10.09 -3.15 -1.36
C LEU A 33 9.10 -4.09 -0.70
N GLY A 34 8.70 -3.74 0.51
CA GLY A 34 7.61 -4.39 1.18
C GLY A 34 6.44 -4.22 0.23
N ALA A 35 6.08 -5.28 -0.47
CA ALA A 35 4.92 -5.22 -1.34
C ALA A 35 3.72 -4.97 -0.44
N ILE A 36 2.88 -4.01 -0.80
CA ILE A 36 1.57 -3.91 -0.18
C ILE A 36 0.84 -5.22 -0.48
N LEU A 37 0.54 -5.96 0.57
CA LEU A 37 -0.24 -7.19 0.50
C LEU A 37 -1.69 -6.84 0.84
N PRO A 38 -2.61 -6.82 -0.13
CA PRO A 38 -4.01 -6.44 0.09
C PRO A 38 -4.66 -7.21 1.24
N ALA A 39 -4.39 -8.51 1.37
CA ALA A 39 -4.91 -9.32 2.45
C ALA A 39 -4.47 -8.82 3.83
N LEU A 40 -3.20 -8.45 4.02
CA LEU A 40 -2.72 -7.91 5.29
C LEU A 40 -3.34 -6.54 5.62
N VAL A 41 -3.62 -5.71 4.62
CA VAL A 41 -4.32 -4.43 4.84
C VAL A 41 -5.74 -4.68 5.37
N VAL A 42 -6.43 -5.69 4.83
CA VAL A 42 -7.74 -6.11 5.33
C VAL A 42 -7.65 -6.65 6.76
N ASP A 43 -6.67 -7.50 7.03
CA ASP A 43 -6.46 -8.09 8.37
C ASP A 43 -6.21 -7.00 9.41
N TYR A 44 -5.33 -6.03 9.12
CA TYR A 44 -5.07 -4.89 10.03
C TYR A 44 -6.33 -4.06 10.27
N ALA A 45 -7.09 -3.72 9.22
CA ALA A 45 -8.35 -2.99 9.38
C ALA A 45 -9.33 -3.76 10.29
N ASN A 46 -9.41 -5.08 10.16
CA ASN A 46 -10.27 -5.91 10.99
C ASN A 46 -9.76 -6.06 12.43
N LEU A 47 -8.45 -6.11 12.65
CA LEU A 47 -7.87 -6.08 13.99
C LEU A 47 -8.24 -4.77 14.72
N ASP A 48 -8.11 -3.63 14.05
CA ASP A 48 -8.46 -2.33 14.62
C ASP A 48 -9.98 -2.21 14.87
N ARG A 49 -10.81 -2.75 13.99
CA ARG A 49 -12.25 -2.82 14.20
C ARG A 49 -12.60 -3.68 15.42
N ALA A 50 -11.90 -4.79 15.62
CA ALA A 50 -12.11 -5.66 16.79
C ALA A 50 -11.76 -4.95 18.11
N VAL A 51 -10.69 -4.15 18.14
CA VAL A 51 -10.33 -3.30 19.30
C VAL A 51 -11.48 -2.35 19.65
N GLU A 52 -12.14 -1.79 18.63
CA GLU A 52 -13.31 -0.91 18.78
C GLU A 52 -14.65 -1.67 18.88
N LYS A 53 -14.62 -2.99 19.10
CA LYS A 53 -15.79 -3.87 19.24
C LYS A 53 -16.77 -3.78 18.06
N LYS A 54 -16.23 -3.61 16.85
CA LYS A 54 -17.00 -3.59 15.60
C LYS A 54 -16.90 -4.94 14.89
N LEU A 55 -17.95 -5.28 14.14
CA LEU A 55 -17.95 -6.49 13.32
C LEU A 55 -16.86 -6.40 12.23
N PRO A 56 -16.20 -7.50 11.90
CA PRO A 56 -15.20 -7.53 10.83
C PRO A 56 -15.87 -7.28 9.47
N LEU A 57 -15.07 -6.69 8.57
CA LEU A 57 -15.41 -6.54 7.16
C LEU A 57 -15.05 -7.83 6.42
N GLN A 58 -15.92 -8.29 5.55
CA GLN A 58 -15.64 -9.44 4.68
C GLN A 58 -14.95 -8.96 3.39
N THR A 59 -13.92 -9.67 2.98
CA THR A 59 -13.30 -9.40 1.67
C THR A 59 -14.30 -9.72 0.56
N ASN A 60 -14.53 -8.72 -0.32
CA ASN A 60 -15.40 -8.87 -1.48
C ASN A 60 -14.55 -8.80 -2.76
N VAL A 61 -14.72 -9.79 -3.64
CA VAL A 61 -13.95 -9.90 -4.88
C VAL A 61 -14.19 -8.73 -5.83
N LEU A 62 -15.42 -8.23 -5.92
CA LEU A 62 -15.76 -7.08 -6.78
C LEU A 62 -15.15 -5.78 -6.24
N LEU A 63 -15.17 -5.56 -4.91
CA LEU A 63 -14.49 -4.42 -4.30
C LEU A 63 -12.97 -4.49 -4.50
N THR A 64 -12.38 -5.68 -4.39
CA THR A 64 -10.94 -5.89 -4.65
C THR A 64 -10.61 -5.58 -6.12
N GLN A 65 -11.44 -6.06 -7.04
CA GLN A 65 -11.26 -5.77 -8.47
C GLN A 65 -11.42 -4.27 -8.78
N ALA A 66 -12.42 -3.61 -8.20
CA ALA A 66 -12.61 -2.17 -8.35
C ALA A 66 -11.40 -1.36 -7.83
N ALA A 67 -10.90 -1.74 -6.63
CA ALA A 67 -9.73 -1.10 -6.02
C ALA A 67 -8.47 -1.28 -6.89
N GLN A 68 -8.29 -2.48 -7.45
CA GLN A 68 -7.18 -2.77 -8.34
C GLN A 68 -7.24 -1.93 -9.61
N LEU A 69 -8.41 -1.90 -10.29
CA LEU A 69 -8.61 -1.09 -11.49
C LEU A 69 -8.35 0.40 -11.26
N LYS A 70 -8.80 0.94 -10.12
CA LYS A 70 -8.54 2.34 -9.77
C LYS A 70 -7.07 2.60 -9.50
N ALA A 71 -6.38 1.71 -8.78
CA ALA A 71 -4.95 1.84 -8.52
C ALA A 71 -4.14 1.83 -9.82
N GLU A 72 -4.49 0.94 -10.76
CA GLU A 72 -3.87 0.85 -12.08
C GLU A 72 -4.14 2.09 -12.93
N ASP A 73 -5.34 2.64 -12.89
CA ASP A 73 -5.69 3.86 -13.63
C ASP A 73 -4.90 5.06 -13.09
N MET A 74 -4.85 5.25 -11.77
CA MET A 74 -4.03 6.29 -11.14
C MET A 74 -2.55 6.15 -11.54
N ALA A 75 -2.01 4.94 -11.51
CA ALA A 75 -0.63 4.65 -11.89
C ALA A 75 -0.36 4.93 -13.37
N LYS A 76 -1.29 4.55 -14.26
CA LYS A 76 -1.18 4.72 -15.71
C LYS A 76 -1.33 6.18 -16.15
N ARG A 77 -2.25 6.92 -15.53
CA ARG A 77 -2.59 8.31 -15.89
C ARG A 77 -1.87 9.34 -15.03
N SER A 78 -0.99 8.89 -14.09
CA SER A 78 -0.15 9.75 -13.25
C SER A 78 -0.96 10.77 -12.43
N TYR A 79 -2.05 10.35 -11.77
CA TYR A 79 -2.83 11.18 -10.87
C TYR A 79 -3.05 10.50 -9.51
N PHE A 80 -3.37 11.29 -8.48
CA PHE A 80 -3.73 10.79 -7.16
C PHE A 80 -4.90 11.61 -6.62
N SER A 81 -6.11 11.08 -6.80
CA SER A 81 -7.36 11.74 -6.40
C SER A 81 -8.50 10.74 -6.29
N HIS A 82 -9.52 11.08 -5.49
CA HIS A 82 -10.79 10.35 -5.45
C HIS A 82 -11.50 10.42 -6.80
N GLU A 83 -11.54 11.58 -7.45
CA GLU A 83 -12.10 11.78 -8.78
C GLU A 83 -11.07 11.49 -9.86
N GLY A 84 -11.50 10.95 -10.98
CA GLY A 84 -10.66 10.79 -12.16
C GLY A 84 -10.34 12.12 -12.84
N PRO A 85 -9.26 12.21 -13.64
CA PRO A 85 -8.83 13.45 -14.27
C PRO A 85 -9.83 14.01 -15.30
N ASP A 86 -10.75 13.19 -15.78
CA ASP A 86 -11.83 13.61 -16.69
C ASP A 86 -13.15 13.89 -15.94
N GLY A 87 -13.10 14.03 -14.61
CA GLY A 87 -14.27 14.27 -13.76
C GLY A 87 -15.09 13.03 -13.43
N GLU A 88 -14.51 11.84 -13.64
CA GLU A 88 -15.17 10.59 -13.27
C GLU A 88 -15.34 10.51 -11.76
N ALA A 89 -16.57 10.22 -11.31
CA ALA A 89 -16.87 10.04 -9.91
C ALA A 89 -16.11 8.83 -9.32
N PRO A 90 -15.75 8.86 -8.02
CA PRO A 90 -15.04 7.74 -7.37
C PRO A 90 -15.72 6.39 -7.54
N TRP A 91 -17.04 6.39 -7.64
CA TRP A 91 -17.86 5.17 -7.67
C TRP A 91 -17.93 4.47 -9.02
N ILE A 92 -17.42 5.09 -10.09
CA ILE A 92 -17.40 4.48 -11.43
C ILE A 92 -16.71 3.10 -11.43
N TRP A 93 -15.74 2.90 -10.56
CA TRP A 93 -15.01 1.63 -10.44
C TRP A 93 -15.89 0.52 -9.88
N LEU A 94 -16.78 0.84 -8.94
CA LEU A 94 -17.77 -0.09 -8.40
C LEU A 94 -18.80 -0.46 -9.46
N ASP A 95 -19.25 0.52 -10.24
CA ASP A 95 -20.20 0.30 -11.35
C ASP A 95 -19.58 -0.55 -12.45
N ARG A 96 -18.33 -0.33 -12.81
CA ARG A 96 -17.59 -1.12 -13.84
C ARG A 96 -17.50 -2.60 -13.51
N VAL A 97 -17.36 -2.95 -12.24
CA VAL A 97 -17.30 -4.34 -11.79
C VAL A 97 -18.69 -4.90 -11.42
N GLY A 98 -19.74 -4.10 -11.51
CA GLY A 98 -21.10 -4.51 -11.20
C GLY A 98 -21.43 -4.60 -9.71
N TYR A 99 -20.63 -3.98 -8.83
CA TYR A 99 -20.89 -3.96 -7.40
C TYR A 99 -22.05 -3.01 -7.08
N LYS A 100 -23.20 -3.58 -6.63
CA LYS A 100 -24.41 -2.81 -6.29
C LYS A 100 -24.40 -2.50 -4.80
N TYR A 101 -24.20 -1.26 -4.43
CA TYR A 101 -24.02 -0.82 -3.06
C TYR A 101 -25.21 0.01 -2.54
N VAL A 102 -25.39 -0.03 -1.22
CA VAL A 102 -26.22 0.91 -0.45
C VAL A 102 -25.32 1.98 0.18
N TYR A 103 -24.18 1.52 0.68
CA TYR A 103 -23.13 2.39 1.20
C TYR A 103 -21.81 2.05 0.52
N ALA A 104 -21.02 3.07 0.22
CA ALA A 104 -19.66 2.94 -0.30
C ALA A 104 -18.73 3.95 0.36
N GLY A 105 -17.47 3.61 0.46
CA GLY A 105 -16.41 4.47 0.99
C GLY A 105 -15.07 4.14 0.33
N GLU A 106 -14.16 5.11 0.32
CA GLU A 106 -12.84 4.96 -0.28
C GLU A 106 -11.78 5.58 0.62
N ASN A 107 -10.66 4.86 0.77
CA ASN A 107 -9.41 5.38 1.27
C ASN A 107 -8.34 5.25 0.20
N LEU A 108 -7.54 6.30 0.03
CA LEU A 108 -6.39 6.32 -0.87
C LEU A 108 -5.10 6.52 -0.07
N ALA A 109 -4.01 5.90 -0.53
CA ALA A 109 -2.67 6.17 -0.05
C ALA A 109 -1.65 6.11 -1.17
N LEU A 110 -0.56 6.86 -1.01
CA LEU A 110 0.52 6.97 -1.98
C LEU A 110 1.86 6.76 -1.28
N ASN A 111 2.75 5.99 -1.93
CA ASN A 111 4.13 5.79 -1.49
C ASN A 111 4.31 5.12 -0.13
N PHE A 112 3.39 4.24 0.25
CA PHE A 112 3.61 3.28 1.32
C PHE A 112 4.15 1.97 0.74
N TYR A 113 5.05 1.32 1.47
CA TYR A 113 5.72 0.08 1.07
C TYR A 113 5.53 -1.03 2.11
N ASP A 114 4.72 -0.78 3.14
CA ASP A 114 4.39 -1.71 4.20
C ASP A 114 2.90 -1.61 4.55
N SER A 115 2.21 -2.76 4.62
CA SER A 115 0.76 -2.82 4.84
C SER A 115 0.34 -2.31 6.22
N GLY A 116 1.18 -2.49 7.25
CA GLY A 116 0.90 -1.97 8.60
C GLY A 116 1.05 -0.45 8.64
N GLN A 117 2.07 0.10 7.95
CA GLN A 117 2.29 1.56 7.91
C GLN A 117 1.16 2.29 7.19
N VAL A 118 0.65 1.76 6.07
CA VAL A 118 -0.50 2.39 5.39
C VAL A 118 -1.75 2.33 6.25
N ASN A 119 -2.03 1.20 6.89
CA ASN A 119 -3.16 1.08 7.80
C ASN A 119 -3.06 2.06 8.98
N GLN A 120 -1.88 2.17 9.61
CA GLN A 120 -1.63 3.11 10.68
C GLN A 120 -1.79 4.58 10.24
N ALA A 121 -1.33 4.92 9.03
CA ALA A 121 -1.52 6.27 8.47
C ALA A 121 -3.00 6.60 8.28
N TRP A 122 -3.81 5.65 7.78
CA TRP A 122 -5.26 5.83 7.67
C TRP A 122 -5.94 5.96 9.03
N LEU A 123 -5.53 5.19 10.04
CA LEU A 123 -6.07 5.34 11.40
C LEU A 123 -5.76 6.68 12.05
N ASN A 124 -4.61 7.26 11.73
CA ASN A 124 -4.20 8.57 12.23
C ASN A 124 -4.91 9.75 11.52
N SER A 125 -5.57 9.50 10.40
CA SER A 125 -6.38 10.47 9.68
C SER A 125 -7.85 10.32 10.08
N PHE A 126 -8.47 11.39 10.56
CA PHE A 126 -9.87 11.38 11.00
C PHE A 126 -10.81 10.84 9.91
N GLN A 127 -10.66 11.29 8.67
CA GLN A 127 -11.53 10.91 7.55
C GLN A 127 -11.32 9.44 7.14
N HIS A 128 -10.06 9.00 6.99
CA HIS A 128 -9.77 7.63 6.60
C HIS A 128 -10.16 6.64 7.72
N ARG A 129 -9.89 7.00 8.99
CA ARG A 129 -10.31 6.23 10.14
C ARG A 129 -11.84 6.09 10.21
N ALA A 130 -12.58 7.16 9.89
CA ALA A 130 -14.04 7.12 9.85
C ALA A 130 -14.55 6.07 8.86
N ASN A 131 -13.90 5.88 7.71
CA ASN A 131 -14.23 4.82 6.78
C ASN A 131 -13.94 3.42 7.38
N ILE A 132 -12.72 3.20 7.93
CA ILE A 132 -12.37 1.91 8.54
C ILE A 132 -13.36 1.54 9.66
N MET A 133 -13.79 2.52 10.45
CA MET A 133 -14.65 2.32 11.63
C MET A 133 -16.15 2.42 11.34
N ASN A 134 -16.55 2.65 10.09
CA ASN A 134 -17.95 2.82 9.74
C ASN A 134 -18.75 1.52 9.96
N LYS A 135 -19.84 1.64 10.72
CA LYS A 135 -20.72 0.49 11.04
C LYS A 135 -21.59 0.05 9.87
N ASN A 136 -21.78 0.94 8.89
CA ASN A 136 -22.63 0.65 7.73
C ASN A 136 -21.89 -0.15 6.66
N PHE A 137 -20.56 -0.28 6.75
CA PHE A 137 -19.79 -1.13 5.84
C PHE A 137 -19.70 -2.55 6.40
N THR A 138 -19.91 -3.52 5.53
CA THR A 138 -19.83 -4.96 5.82
C THR A 138 -18.77 -5.65 4.98
N GLU A 139 -18.31 -4.98 3.90
CA GLU A 139 -17.38 -5.54 2.93
C GLU A 139 -16.23 -4.58 2.64
N ILE A 140 -15.10 -5.14 2.22
CA ILE A 140 -13.86 -4.43 1.93
C ILE A 140 -13.15 -5.05 0.73
N GLY A 141 -12.48 -4.23 -0.06
CA GLY A 141 -11.53 -4.66 -1.08
C GLY A 141 -10.33 -3.71 -1.14
N VAL A 142 -9.15 -4.26 -1.39
CA VAL A 142 -7.90 -3.49 -1.48
C VAL A 142 -7.19 -3.84 -2.77
N GLY A 143 -6.64 -2.82 -3.43
CA GLY A 143 -5.81 -2.95 -4.62
C GLY A 143 -4.60 -2.03 -4.56
N SER A 144 -3.55 -2.38 -5.29
CA SER A 144 -2.36 -1.53 -5.39
C SER A 144 -1.70 -1.66 -6.76
N ALA A 145 -1.07 -0.57 -7.22
CA ALA A 145 -0.33 -0.54 -8.47
C ALA A 145 0.90 0.37 -8.34
N THR A 146 1.90 0.13 -9.18
CA THR A 146 3.08 0.97 -9.27
C THR A 146 3.08 1.74 -10.59
N GLY A 147 3.49 3.00 -10.56
CA GLY A 147 3.56 3.84 -11.74
C GLY A 147 4.38 5.10 -11.48
N GLN A 148 4.32 6.03 -12.41
CA GLN A 148 4.97 7.35 -12.27
C GLN A 148 3.98 8.36 -11.68
N PHE A 149 4.44 9.15 -10.71
CA PHE A 149 3.71 10.30 -10.19
C PHE A 149 4.69 11.42 -9.86
N GLU A 150 4.46 12.61 -10.40
CA GLU A 150 5.37 13.75 -10.24
C GLU A 150 6.84 13.43 -10.55
N GLY A 151 7.08 12.63 -11.62
CA GLY A 151 8.41 12.23 -12.06
C GLY A 151 9.11 11.18 -11.19
N ARG A 152 8.41 10.51 -10.28
CA ARG A 152 8.96 9.49 -9.38
C ARG A 152 8.18 8.19 -9.48
N ASN A 153 8.89 7.07 -9.28
CA ASN A 153 8.22 5.78 -9.08
C ASN A 153 7.39 5.82 -7.79
N SER A 154 6.12 5.53 -7.91
CA SER A 154 5.15 5.64 -6.82
C SER A 154 4.29 4.38 -6.70
N VAL A 155 3.84 4.09 -5.49
CA VAL A 155 2.90 3.01 -5.18
C VAL A 155 1.56 3.64 -4.84
N PHE A 156 0.54 3.31 -5.63
CA PHE A 156 -0.85 3.73 -5.42
C PHE A 156 -1.61 2.63 -4.70
N ILE A 157 -2.34 2.97 -3.66
CA ILE A 157 -3.08 2.02 -2.84
C ILE A 157 -4.50 2.52 -2.70
N VAL A 158 -5.45 1.63 -2.97
CA VAL A 158 -6.89 1.90 -2.90
C VAL A 158 -7.53 0.90 -1.96
N GLN A 159 -8.38 1.39 -1.07
CA GLN A 159 -9.22 0.58 -0.19
C GLN A 159 -10.66 1.02 -0.39
N PHE A 160 -11.48 0.14 -0.97
CA PHE A 160 -12.91 0.33 -1.07
C PHE A 160 -13.65 -0.40 0.04
N PHE A 161 -14.68 0.26 0.55
CA PHE A 161 -15.64 -0.30 1.50
C PHE A 161 -17.02 -0.29 0.87
N GLY A 162 -17.85 -1.24 1.30
CA GLY A 162 -19.21 -1.27 0.83
C GLY A 162 -20.15 -2.08 1.70
N SER A 163 -21.43 -1.96 1.39
CA SER A 163 -22.48 -2.90 1.77
C SER A 163 -23.53 -2.98 0.68
N THR A 164 -24.04 -4.17 0.43
CA THR A 164 -25.12 -4.43 -0.50
C THR A 164 -26.46 -4.46 0.23
N LYS A 165 -27.58 -4.37 -0.51
CA LYS A 165 -28.89 -4.70 0.09
C LYS A 165 -28.87 -6.16 0.52
N THR A 166 -29.13 -6.42 1.79
CA THR A 166 -29.41 -7.79 2.23
C THR A 166 -30.67 -8.26 1.48
N SER A 167 -30.53 -9.32 0.68
CA SER A 167 -31.71 -10.00 0.12
C SER A 167 -32.54 -10.52 1.31
N GLN A 168 -33.69 -9.94 1.52
CA GLN A 168 -34.68 -10.49 2.46
C GLN A 168 -35.30 -11.74 1.86
#